data_227d8fccf7c93ca238d8b6db79d5cb4d
#
_entry.id   227d8fccf7c93ca238d8b6db79d5cb4d
#
_cell.length_a   1.000
_cell.length_b   1.000
_cell.length_c   1.000
_cell.angle_alpha   90.00
_cell.angle_beta   90.00
_cell.angle_gamma   90.00
#
_symmetry.space_group_name_H-M   'P 1'
#
loop_
_entity.id
_entity.type
_entity.pdbx_description
1 polymer ?
#
loop_
_entity_poly.entity_id
_entity_poly.type
_entity_poly.pdbx_seq_one_letter_code
_entity_poly.pdbx_strand_id
1 'polypeptide(L)'
;LLYETYESVKLSHATGAPFEKVAERFRGIVHELALDMDIDGILAETQAEILKEGTADFCASRGEYLSGRVMAALLGVPFIDARDVVKFNAEGRLDSERTYSLLAEALKGKPRAVVAGFYGEDHEGRVKTFSRGGSDVSGAIVARAVGAELYENWTDVSGFLACDPRIVENPVPIRALSY
;
A
#
# COMPACT_ATOMS: atom_id res chain seq x y z
N LEU A 1 -12.17 -5.08 -8.13
CA LEU A 1 -12.05 -6.47 -7.66
C LEU A 1 -12.03 -6.58 -6.13
N LEU A 2 -11.14 -5.88 -5.41
CA LEU A 2 -11.05 -6.01 -3.93
C LEU A 2 -12.27 -5.44 -3.19
N TYR A 3 -12.86 -4.35 -3.65
CA TYR A 3 -14.14 -3.88 -3.14
C TYR A 3 -15.29 -4.84 -3.46
N GLU A 4 -15.28 -5.45 -4.63
CA GLU A 4 -16.24 -6.48 -5.00
C GLU A 4 -16.05 -7.76 -4.15
N THR A 5 -14.81 -8.07 -3.78
CA THR A 5 -14.51 -9.14 -2.82
C THR A 5 -15.12 -8.83 -1.45
N TYR A 6 -14.98 -7.60 -0.95
CA TYR A 6 -15.63 -7.15 0.28
C TYR A 6 -17.15 -7.31 0.22
N GLU A 7 -17.79 -6.85 -0.86
CA GLU A 7 -19.24 -7.00 -1.02
C GLU A 7 -19.67 -8.50 -1.08
N SER A 8 -18.86 -9.35 -1.71
CA SER A 8 -19.08 -10.79 -1.72
C SER A 8 -19.03 -11.40 -0.31
N VAL A 9 -18.02 -11.03 0.48
CA VAL A 9 -17.89 -11.48 1.87
C VAL A 9 -19.08 -11.04 2.72
N LYS A 10 -19.50 -9.78 2.57
CA LYS A 10 -20.62 -9.20 3.29
C LYS A 10 -21.94 -9.92 2.98
N LEU A 11 -22.15 -10.34 1.72
CA LEU A 11 -23.40 -10.97 1.27
C LEU A 11 -23.44 -12.47 1.52
N SER A 12 -22.33 -13.17 1.35
CA SER A 12 -22.29 -14.64 1.31
C SER A 12 -21.27 -15.29 2.25
N HIS A 13 -20.52 -14.49 3.03
CA HIS A 13 -19.39 -14.94 3.86
C HIS A 13 -18.33 -15.73 3.05
N ALA A 14 -18.18 -15.40 1.76
CA ALA A 14 -17.20 -15.99 0.87
C ALA A 14 -16.56 -14.90 -0.02
N THR A 15 -15.29 -15.05 -0.36
CA THR A 15 -14.57 -14.09 -1.22
C THR A 15 -15.04 -14.15 -2.67
N GLY A 16 -15.49 -15.32 -3.13
CA GLY A 16 -16.09 -15.53 -4.45
C GLY A 16 -15.18 -15.26 -5.64
N ALA A 17 -15.81 -15.18 -6.82
CA ALA A 17 -15.12 -14.93 -8.08
C ALA A 17 -14.29 -13.63 -8.15
N PRO A 18 -14.61 -12.54 -7.45
CA PRO A 18 -13.76 -11.35 -7.46
C PRO A 18 -12.36 -11.60 -6.91
N PHE A 19 -12.21 -12.38 -5.83
CA PHE A 19 -10.91 -12.71 -5.28
C PHE A 19 -10.14 -13.68 -6.18
N GLU A 20 -10.82 -14.64 -6.81
CA GLU A 20 -10.16 -15.54 -7.77
C GLU A 20 -9.50 -14.77 -8.93
N LYS A 21 -10.14 -13.73 -9.44
CA LYS A 21 -9.54 -12.85 -10.46
C LYS A 21 -8.30 -12.10 -9.94
N VAL A 22 -8.29 -11.71 -8.65
CA VAL A 22 -7.09 -11.14 -8.00
C VAL A 22 -5.99 -12.20 -7.94
N ALA A 23 -6.33 -13.41 -7.50
CA ALA A 23 -5.39 -14.51 -7.38
C ALA A 23 -4.77 -14.90 -8.73
N GLU A 24 -5.60 -15.07 -9.76
CA GLU A 24 -5.15 -15.36 -11.13
C GLU A 24 -4.17 -14.30 -11.64
N ARG A 25 -4.48 -13.01 -11.41
CA ARG A 25 -3.60 -11.93 -11.83
C ARG A 25 -2.25 -11.99 -11.14
N PHE A 26 -2.19 -12.19 -9.84
CA PHE A 26 -0.92 -12.27 -9.11
C PHE A 26 -0.12 -13.53 -9.44
N ARG A 27 -0.78 -14.67 -9.64
CA ARG A 27 -0.12 -15.89 -10.17
C ARG A 27 0.50 -15.62 -11.55
N GLY A 28 -0.24 -14.97 -12.45
CA GLY A 28 0.25 -14.57 -13.76
C GLY A 28 1.51 -13.70 -13.67
N ILE A 29 1.49 -12.64 -12.84
CA ILE A 29 2.63 -11.75 -12.65
C ILE A 29 3.86 -12.51 -12.12
N VAL A 30 3.68 -13.36 -11.09
CA VAL A 30 4.79 -14.15 -10.51
C VAL A 30 5.38 -15.12 -11.55
N HIS A 31 4.52 -15.76 -12.35
CA HIS A 31 4.96 -16.65 -13.41
C HIS A 31 5.69 -15.90 -14.54
N GLU A 32 5.14 -14.79 -15.03
CA GLU A 32 5.75 -13.99 -16.10
C GLU A 32 7.12 -13.42 -15.71
N LEU A 33 7.26 -13.03 -14.44
CA LEU A 33 8.52 -12.50 -13.89
C LEU A 33 9.46 -13.60 -13.39
N ALA A 34 9.06 -14.87 -13.48
CA ALA A 34 9.82 -16.03 -13.01
C ALA A 34 10.31 -15.88 -11.54
N LEU A 35 9.44 -15.37 -10.66
CA LEU A 35 9.80 -15.13 -9.25
C LEU A 35 9.75 -16.41 -8.43
N ASP A 36 10.77 -16.64 -7.62
CA ASP A 36 10.82 -17.72 -6.64
C ASP A 36 10.12 -17.25 -5.35
N MET A 37 8.78 -17.41 -5.32
CA MET A 37 7.95 -17.09 -4.16
C MET A 37 6.70 -17.98 -4.09
N ASP A 38 6.30 -18.34 -2.88
CA ASP A 38 5.06 -19.09 -2.63
C ASP A 38 3.84 -18.15 -2.73
N ILE A 39 3.46 -17.83 -3.96
CA ILE A 39 2.31 -16.95 -4.19
C ILE A 39 0.99 -17.60 -3.77
N ASP A 40 0.87 -18.94 -3.91
CA ASP A 40 -0.36 -19.62 -3.55
C ASP A 40 -0.58 -19.64 -2.04
N GLY A 41 0.48 -19.85 -1.24
CA GLY A 41 0.41 -19.71 0.21
C GLY A 41 0.01 -18.30 0.64
N ILE A 42 0.64 -17.27 0.06
CA ILE A 42 0.33 -15.87 0.35
C ILE A 42 -1.14 -15.53 0.00
N LEU A 43 -1.64 -16.01 -1.13
CA LEU A 43 -3.03 -15.79 -1.54
C LEU A 43 -4.01 -16.50 -0.62
N ALA A 44 -3.72 -17.74 -0.21
CA ALA A 44 -4.55 -18.50 0.72
C ALA A 44 -4.62 -17.81 2.10
N GLU A 45 -3.50 -17.35 2.63
CA GLU A 45 -3.44 -16.55 3.87
C GLU A 45 -4.26 -15.26 3.73
N THR A 46 -4.04 -14.51 2.64
CA THR A 46 -4.78 -13.26 2.36
C THR A 46 -6.28 -13.50 2.29
N GLN A 47 -6.72 -14.57 1.65
CA GLN A 47 -8.13 -14.95 1.58
C GLN A 47 -8.70 -15.28 2.95
N ALA A 48 -7.98 -16.04 3.76
CA ALA A 48 -8.41 -16.39 5.12
C ALA A 48 -8.53 -15.15 6.01
N GLU A 49 -7.57 -14.22 5.91
CA GLU A 49 -7.60 -12.96 6.64
C GLU A 49 -8.75 -12.04 6.19
N ILE A 50 -9.05 -11.97 4.89
CA ILE A 50 -10.21 -11.23 4.37
C ILE A 50 -11.52 -11.76 4.99
N LEU A 51 -11.67 -13.08 5.08
CA LEU A 51 -12.84 -13.70 5.70
C LEU A 51 -12.94 -13.42 7.20
N LYS A 52 -11.79 -13.34 7.87
CA LYS A 52 -11.70 -13.08 9.31
C LYS A 52 -11.94 -11.61 9.67
N GLU A 53 -11.26 -10.69 8.98
CA GLU A 53 -11.31 -9.25 9.27
C GLU A 53 -12.59 -8.59 8.74
N GLY A 54 -13.06 -8.99 7.55
CA GLY A 54 -14.36 -8.63 6.97
C GLY A 54 -14.62 -7.14 6.78
N THR A 55 -13.60 -6.28 6.71
CA THR A 55 -13.73 -4.82 6.55
C THR A 55 -13.35 -4.36 5.15
N ALA A 56 -13.96 -3.25 4.70
CA ALA A 56 -13.65 -2.65 3.40
C ALA A 56 -12.18 -2.20 3.33
N ASP A 57 -11.67 -1.59 4.39
CA ASP A 57 -10.28 -1.11 4.48
C ASP A 57 -9.29 -2.27 4.40
N PHE A 58 -9.58 -3.39 5.09
CA PHE A 58 -8.74 -4.57 5.00
C PHE A 58 -8.73 -5.11 3.56
N CYS A 59 -9.87 -5.33 2.95
CA CYS A 59 -9.95 -5.82 1.57
C CYS A 59 -9.21 -4.88 0.60
N ALA A 60 -9.44 -3.57 0.69
CA ALA A 60 -8.78 -2.58 -0.17
C ALA A 60 -7.25 -2.61 -0.02
N SER A 61 -6.73 -2.73 1.21
CA SER A 61 -5.30 -2.75 1.49
C SER A 61 -4.55 -3.94 0.88
N ARG A 62 -5.25 -5.04 0.60
CA ARG A 62 -4.61 -6.28 0.11
C ARG A 62 -4.01 -6.15 -1.29
N GLY A 63 -4.47 -5.20 -2.09
CA GLY A 63 -3.83 -4.89 -3.37
C GLY A 63 -2.39 -4.38 -3.20
N GLU A 64 -2.22 -3.40 -2.32
CA GLU A 64 -0.90 -2.84 -2.01
C GLU A 64 -0.01 -3.85 -1.27
N TYR A 65 -0.59 -4.64 -0.36
CA TYR A 65 0.11 -5.72 0.32
C TYR A 65 0.68 -6.75 -0.68
N LEU A 66 -0.15 -7.29 -1.57
CA LEU A 66 0.27 -8.28 -2.56
C LEU A 66 1.27 -7.69 -3.56
N SER A 67 1.03 -6.47 -4.05
CA SER A 67 1.96 -5.77 -4.94
C SER A 67 3.31 -5.52 -4.27
N GLY A 68 3.32 -5.10 -3.01
CA GLY A 68 4.54 -4.89 -2.22
C GLY A 68 5.32 -6.20 -2.01
N ARG A 69 4.63 -7.32 -1.75
CA ARG A 69 5.25 -8.65 -1.62
C ARG A 69 5.94 -9.08 -2.93
N VAL A 70 5.24 -8.92 -4.05
CA VAL A 70 5.80 -9.23 -5.39
C VAL A 70 6.97 -8.33 -5.73
N MET A 71 6.86 -7.02 -5.47
CA MET A 71 7.95 -6.07 -5.71
C MET A 71 9.18 -6.38 -4.84
N ALA A 72 8.98 -6.73 -3.58
CA ALA A 72 10.08 -7.12 -2.69
C ALA A 72 10.81 -8.37 -3.19
N ALA A 73 10.07 -9.37 -3.66
CA ALA A 73 10.63 -10.58 -4.27
C ALA A 73 11.40 -10.25 -5.55
N LEU A 74 10.83 -9.42 -6.43
CA LEU A 74 11.48 -8.98 -7.68
C LEU A 74 12.81 -8.26 -7.42
N LEU A 75 12.85 -7.40 -6.42
CA LEU A 75 14.04 -6.63 -6.07
C LEU A 75 15.04 -7.38 -5.17
N GLY A 76 14.66 -8.54 -4.64
CA GLY A 76 15.46 -9.31 -3.69
C GLY A 76 15.71 -8.53 -2.38
N VAL A 77 14.70 -7.81 -1.87
CA VAL A 77 14.81 -6.98 -0.66
C VAL A 77 13.72 -7.33 0.36
N PRO A 78 13.88 -6.98 1.64
CA PRO A 78 12.85 -7.18 2.65
C PRO A 78 11.54 -6.44 2.31
N PHE A 79 10.41 -7.10 2.59
CA PHE A 79 9.08 -6.51 2.61
C PHE A 79 8.73 -6.07 4.05
N ILE A 80 8.12 -4.91 4.19
CA ILE A 80 7.60 -4.38 5.46
C ILE A 80 6.12 -4.08 5.27
N ASP A 81 5.27 -4.75 6.05
CA ASP A 81 3.83 -4.48 6.03
C ASP A 81 3.56 -3.13 6.72
N ALA A 82 2.79 -2.27 6.07
CA ALA A 82 2.40 -0.99 6.64
C ALA A 82 1.58 -1.14 7.93
N ARG A 83 0.84 -2.24 8.09
CA ARG A 83 0.12 -2.57 9.33
C ARG A 83 1.05 -2.57 10.55
N ASP A 84 2.27 -3.06 10.39
CA ASP A 84 3.22 -3.19 11.51
C ASP A 84 3.81 -1.84 11.93
N VAL A 85 3.98 -0.91 11.00
CA VAL A 85 4.80 0.29 11.18
C VAL A 85 4.03 1.61 11.08
N VAL A 86 2.87 1.64 10.43
CA VAL A 86 2.01 2.84 10.32
C VAL A 86 0.84 2.72 11.29
N LYS A 87 0.73 3.67 12.21
CA LYS A 87 -0.26 3.62 13.28
C LYS A 87 -1.18 4.84 13.25
N PHE A 88 -2.47 4.60 13.53
CA PHE A 88 -3.46 5.66 13.69
C PHE A 88 -3.89 5.73 15.16
N ASN A 89 -4.12 6.94 15.65
CA ASN A 89 -4.64 7.18 17.00
C ASN A 89 -6.16 6.96 17.09
N ALA A 90 -6.73 7.11 18.28
CA ALA A 90 -8.17 6.92 18.53
C ALA A 90 -9.07 7.86 17.70
N GLU A 91 -8.57 9.05 17.34
CA GLU A 91 -9.25 10.00 16.46
C GLU A 91 -9.12 9.66 14.98
N GLY A 92 -8.44 8.54 14.64
CA GLY A 92 -8.21 8.08 13.28
C GLY A 92 -7.21 8.91 12.48
N ARG A 93 -6.38 9.72 13.16
CA ARG A 93 -5.27 10.49 12.58
C ARG A 93 -3.97 9.71 12.72
N LEU A 94 -3.00 9.97 11.84
CA LEU A 94 -1.67 9.38 11.94
C LEU A 94 -1.06 9.66 13.32
N ASP A 95 -0.68 8.59 14.02
CA ASP A 95 0.20 8.66 15.19
C ASP A 95 1.65 8.79 14.69
N SER A 96 2.06 10.02 14.45
CA SER A 96 3.34 10.31 13.80
C SER A 96 4.53 9.85 14.64
N GLU A 97 4.51 10.05 15.95
CA GLU A 97 5.62 9.70 16.83
C GLU A 97 5.86 8.19 16.84
N ARG A 98 4.80 7.43 17.07
CA ARG A 98 4.85 5.97 17.07
C ARG A 98 5.23 5.42 15.70
N THR A 99 4.63 5.96 14.62
CA THR A 99 4.90 5.55 13.25
C THR A 99 6.36 5.79 12.86
N TYR A 100 6.90 6.97 13.12
CA TYR A 100 8.31 7.26 12.78
C TYR A 100 9.29 6.39 13.56
N SER A 101 9.02 6.13 14.84
CA SER A 101 9.85 5.24 15.65
C SER A 101 9.84 3.81 15.10
N LEU A 102 8.67 3.26 14.79
CA LEU A 102 8.53 1.90 14.26
C LEU A 102 9.19 1.76 12.88
N LEU A 103 8.99 2.72 11.99
CA LEU A 103 9.62 2.74 10.67
C LEU A 103 11.14 2.84 10.76
N ALA A 104 11.67 3.75 11.60
CA ALA A 104 13.10 3.90 11.78
C ALA A 104 13.75 2.60 12.29
N GLU A 105 13.12 1.92 13.25
CA GLU A 105 13.62 0.63 13.75
C GLU A 105 13.47 -0.49 12.71
N ALA A 106 12.33 -0.60 12.02
CA ALA A 106 12.10 -1.61 11.00
C ALA A 106 13.06 -1.49 9.80
N LEU A 107 13.49 -0.27 9.47
CA LEU A 107 14.40 0.02 8.35
C LEU A 107 15.86 0.09 8.76
N LYS A 108 16.18 0.07 10.04
CA LYS A 108 17.54 0.14 10.57
C LYS A 108 18.44 -0.95 9.98
N GLY A 109 19.57 -0.53 9.42
CA GLY A 109 20.54 -1.45 8.81
C GLY A 109 20.08 -2.11 7.50
N LYS A 110 18.93 -1.72 6.96
CA LYS A 110 18.43 -2.20 5.68
C LYS A 110 18.68 -1.12 4.61
N PRO A 111 19.64 -1.30 3.69
CA PRO A 111 19.94 -0.30 2.66
C PRO A 111 18.82 -0.16 1.63
N ARG A 112 17.97 -1.16 1.50
CA ARG A 112 16.80 -1.20 0.62
C ARG A 112 15.70 -2.03 1.27
N ALA A 113 14.46 -1.60 1.09
CA ALA A 113 13.26 -2.35 1.49
C ALA A 113 12.06 -1.90 0.65
N VAL A 114 11.04 -2.72 0.57
CA VAL A 114 9.72 -2.35 0.09
C VAL A 114 8.80 -2.20 1.29
N VAL A 115 8.17 -1.05 1.44
CA VAL A 115 7.15 -0.79 2.45
C VAL A 115 5.81 -0.65 1.72
N ALA A 116 4.80 -1.39 2.13
CA ALA A 116 3.46 -1.20 1.59
C ALA A 116 2.94 0.20 1.92
N GLY A 117 2.19 0.81 1.02
CA GLY A 117 1.62 2.14 1.21
C GLY A 117 0.11 2.12 1.45
N PHE A 118 -0.50 3.30 1.59
CA PHE A 118 -1.94 3.52 1.57
C PHE A 118 -2.70 3.11 2.84
N TYR A 119 -2.16 2.28 3.73
CA TYR A 119 -2.83 1.80 4.94
C TYR A 119 -1.90 1.72 6.15
N GLY A 120 -2.47 1.42 7.31
CA GLY A 120 -1.79 1.15 8.56
C GLY A 120 -2.73 0.43 9.52
N GLU A 121 -2.46 0.49 10.82
CA GLU A 121 -3.27 -0.11 11.87
C GLU A 121 -3.87 0.97 12.78
N ASP A 122 -5.15 0.85 13.09
CA ASP A 122 -5.84 1.72 14.04
C ASP A 122 -5.55 1.32 15.50
N HIS A 123 -6.10 2.08 16.44
CA HIS A 123 -5.92 1.86 17.88
C HIS A 123 -6.59 0.57 18.41
N GLU A 124 -7.47 -0.04 17.62
CA GLU A 124 -8.14 -1.32 17.93
C GLU A 124 -7.44 -2.52 17.26
N GLY A 125 -6.31 -2.30 16.57
CA GLY A 125 -5.56 -3.34 15.88
C GLY A 125 -6.15 -3.75 14.52
N ARG A 126 -7.05 -2.95 13.95
CA ARG A 126 -7.66 -3.20 12.64
C ARG A 126 -6.93 -2.40 11.57
N VAL A 127 -6.91 -2.95 10.35
CA VAL A 127 -6.39 -2.20 9.21
C VAL A 127 -7.29 -1.01 8.91
N LYS A 128 -6.65 0.14 8.68
CA LYS A 128 -7.26 1.40 8.28
C LYS A 128 -6.52 1.97 7.08
N THR A 129 -7.27 2.44 6.07
CA THR A 129 -6.70 3.11 4.89
C THR A 129 -6.68 4.63 5.08
N PHE A 130 -5.74 5.30 4.39
CA PHE A 130 -5.77 6.76 4.28
C PHE A 130 -6.93 7.19 3.38
N SER A 131 -7.57 8.31 3.71
CA SER A 131 -8.78 8.77 3.02
C SER A 131 -8.54 9.24 1.58
N ARG A 132 -7.36 9.83 1.27
CA ARG A 132 -6.94 10.28 -0.07
C ARG A 132 -5.42 10.36 -0.14
N GLY A 133 -4.86 10.16 -1.36
CA GLY A 133 -3.42 10.30 -1.61
C GLY A 133 -2.55 9.41 -0.72
N GLY A 134 -3.09 8.27 -0.27
CA GLY A 134 -2.47 7.44 0.75
C GLY A 134 -1.10 6.92 0.35
N SER A 135 -0.88 6.65 -0.93
CA SER A 135 0.43 6.20 -1.44
C SER A 135 1.47 7.32 -1.35
N ASP A 136 1.12 8.54 -1.77
CA ASP A 136 2.00 9.71 -1.69
C ASP A 136 2.32 10.06 -0.24
N VAL A 137 1.30 10.05 0.63
CA VAL A 137 1.45 10.28 2.07
C VAL A 137 2.35 9.21 2.70
N SER A 138 2.19 7.95 2.33
CA SER A 138 3.03 6.85 2.83
C SER A 138 4.49 7.03 2.48
N GLY A 139 4.79 7.41 1.22
CA GLY A 139 6.16 7.71 0.80
C GLY A 139 6.78 8.86 1.60
N ALA A 140 6.04 9.95 1.82
CA ALA A 140 6.48 11.09 2.63
C ALA A 140 6.72 10.70 4.11
N ILE A 141 5.84 9.86 4.68
CA ILE A 141 6.00 9.32 6.05
C ILE A 141 7.28 8.50 6.17
N VAL A 142 7.55 7.60 5.22
CA VAL A 142 8.78 6.79 5.20
C VAL A 142 10.00 7.68 5.04
N ALA A 143 10.00 8.61 4.09
CA ALA A 143 11.10 9.54 3.86
C ALA A 143 11.43 10.35 5.14
N ARG A 144 10.41 10.85 5.82
CA ARG A 144 10.56 11.55 7.10
C ARG A 144 11.15 10.66 8.18
N ALA A 145 10.66 9.43 8.30
CA ALA A 145 11.07 8.48 9.35
C ALA A 145 12.54 8.08 9.25
N VAL A 146 13.07 7.97 8.01
CA VAL A 146 14.48 7.60 7.77
C VAL A 146 15.40 8.80 7.58
N GLY A 147 14.88 10.03 7.65
CA GLY A 147 15.67 11.24 7.40
C GLY A 147 16.21 11.31 5.97
N ALA A 148 15.41 10.91 4.98
CA ALA A 148 15.83 10.87 3.59
C ALA A 148 16.21 12.27 3.08
N GLU A 149 17.31 12.35 2.36
CA GLU A 149 17.76 13.60 1.71
C GLU A 149 16.92 13.93 0.47
N LEU A 150 16.36 12.90 -0.17
CA LEU A 150 15.53 13.03 -1.37
C LEU A 150 14.36 12.05 -1.29
N TYR A 151 13.16 12.53 -1.65
CA TYR A 151 11.98 11.72 -1.90
C TYR A 151 11.54 11.93 -3.35
N GLU A 152 11.52 10.86 -4.13
CA GLU A 152 11.01 10.85 -5.50
C GLU A 152 9.63 10.21 -5.55
N ASN A 153 8.63 10.94 -6.03
CA ASN A 153 7.28 10.42 -6.24
C ASN A 153 7.06 10.09 -7.72
N TRP A 154 7.11 8.82 -8.04
CA TRP A 154 6.89 8.33 -9.39
C TRP A 154 5.40 8.09 -9.63
N THR A 155 4.84 8.79 -10.62
CA THR A 155 3.42 8.80 -10.96
C THR A 155 3.22 8.80 -12.48
N ASP A 156 2.00 8.60 -12.93
CA ASP A 156 1.58 8.58 -14.34
C ASP A 156 1.42 9.98 -14.97
N VAL A 157 1.68 11.04 -14.20
CA VAL A 157 1.63 12.44 -14.65
C VAL A 157 2.99 13.12 -14.49
N SER A 158 3.27 14.11 -15.32
CA SER A 158 4.57 14.81 -15.36
C SER A 158 4.80 15.84 -14.24
N GLY A 159 4.26 15.59 -13.04
CA GLY A 159 4.37 16.47 -11.88
C GLY A 159 3.18 17.43 -11.73
N PHE A 160 3.38 18.50 -10.97
CA PHE A 160 2.34 19.52 -10.74
C PHE A 160 2.17 20.40 -11.96
N LEU A 161 0.92 20.59 -12.37
CA LEU A 161 0.55 21.49 -13.45
C LEU A 161 0.05 22.84 -12.89
N ALA A 162 0.33 23.92 -13.60
CA ALA A 162 -0.07 25.26 -13.19
C ALA A 162 -1.61 25.47 -13.21
N CYS A 163 -2.34 24.61 -13.91
CA CYS A 163 -3.80 24.60 -13.98
C CYS A 163 -4.34 23.22 -14.38
N ASP A 164 -5.63 23.02 -14.21
CA ASP A 164 -6.32 21.78 -14.56
C ASP A 164 -6.27 21.55 -16.10
N PRO A 165 -5.71 20.42 -16.57
CA PRO A 165 -5.62 20.10 -18.00
C PRO A 165 -6.99 19.88 -18.67
N ARG A 166 -8.06 19.73 -17.90
CA ARG A 166 -9.43 19.67 -18.41
C ARG A 166 -10.01 21.06 -18.75
N ILE A 167 -9.38 22.13 -18.25
CA ILE A 167 -9.79 23.52 -18.43
C ILE A 167 -8.86 24.25 -19.40
N VAL A 168 -7.57 24.01 -19.27
CA VAL A 168 -6.54 24.66 -20.08
C VAL A 168 -5.78 23.62 -20.88
N GLU A 169 -5.81 23.74 -22.19
CA GLU A 169 -5.05 22.88 -23.09
C GLU A 169 -3.55 23.14 -22.93
N ASN A 170 -2.75 22.07 -22.74
CA ASN A 170 -1.30 22.10 -22.55
C ASN A 170 -0.83 22.98 -21.37
N PRO A 171 -1.26 22.71 -20.13
CA PRO A 171 -0.83 23.48 -18.97
C PRO A 171 0.68 23.30 -18.71
N VAL A 172 1.32 24.38 -18.28
CA VAL A 172 2.76 24.36 -18.01
C VAL A 172 3.04 23.59 -16.71
N PRO A 173 4.02 22.67 -16.71
CA PRO A 173 4.42 21.99 -15.47
C PRO A 173 5.19 22.94 -14.54
N ILE A 174 4.91 22.88 -13.25
CA ILE A 174 5.61 23.63 -12.22
C ILE A 174 6.90 22.88 -11.89
N ARG A 175 8.04 23.49 -12.16
CA ARG A 175 9.37 22.85 -12.00
C ARG A 175 9.91 22.90 -10.58
N ALA A 176 9.49 23.85 -9.78
CA ALA A 176 9.90 24.02 -8.40
C ALA A 176 8.82 24.74 -7.60
N LEU A 177 8.59 24.29 -6.39
CA LEU A 177 7.72 24.92 -5.41
C LEU A 177 8.52 25.15 -4.14
N SER A 178 8.30 26.29 -3.48
CA SER A 178 8.78 26.55 -2.13
C SER A 178 7.58 26.55 -1.16
N TYR A 179 7.87 26.23 0.08
CA TYR A 179 6.90 26.39 1.17
C TYR A 179 6.79 27.85 1.58
#